data_2acf780c3d618e86c40c439c51ae7fad
#
_entry.id   2acf780c3d618e86c40c439c51ae7fad
#
_cell.length_a   1.000
_cell.length_b   1.000
_cell.length_c   1.000
_cell.angle_alpha   90.00
_cell.angle_beta   90.00
_cell.angle_gamma   90.00
#
_symmetry.space_group_name_H-M   'P 1'
#
loop_
_entity.id
_entity.type
_entity.pdbx_description
1 polymer ?
#
loop_
_entity_poly.entity_id
_entity_poly.type
_entity_poly.pdbx_seq_one_letter_code
_entity_poly.pdbx_strand_id
1 'polypeptide(L)'
;TEYYGNASGIYSIAKESKKAMEKAREQVAAAINAQPSEIYFTAGGSESDNMALRGVAEALKDKGNHIITTKIEHHAILHTCEYLEKHGFRVTYLDVDADGKVRLEDLEAAICPETILISVMFANNEIGTIEPIAEIGKLAHEKGIYFHTDAVQAMGHVPIDVEEMHIDLLSISGHKLGAPKGIGAIYIRKGVRITPLIFGGAQEKKMRAGTENIPGIVGLGKAVELASAELPETRATLEKMRDRLIHGILEAIPYSKLNGHPTDRLPGNCNISFEFIEGESMLLLLDALGVAASSGSACTSG
;
A
#
# COMPACT_ATOMS: atom_id res chain seq x y z
N THR A 1 -0.12 -0.06 29.54
CA THR A 1 -0.78 -0.96 28.59
C THR A 1 -0.96 -2.33 29.22
N GLU A 2 -2.12 -2.94 29.05
CA GLU A 2 -2.46 -4.25 29.63
C GLU A 2 -1.59 -5.39 29.03
N TYR A 3 -1.21 -5.26 27.78
CA TYR A 3 -0.45 -6.28 27.02
C TYR A 3 1.00 -5.86 26.87
N TYR A 4 1.84 -6.16 27.85
CA TYR A 4 3.26 -5.82 27.83
C TYR A 4 4.19 -7.06 27.80
N GLY A 5 3.67 -8.26 28.02
CA GLY A 5 4.47 -9.49 28.00
C GLY A 5 5.03 -9.78 26.61
N ASN A 6 6.26 -10.32 26.55
CA ASN A 6 6.82 -10.81 25.29
C ASN A 6 6.00 -11.99 24.75
N ALA A 7 5.37 -11.83 23.59
CA ALA A 7 4.46 -12.81 23.00
C ALA A 7 5.11 -14.20 22.71
N SER A 8 6.43 -14.24 22.61
CA SER A 8 7.20 -15.47 22.47
C SER A 8 7.40 -16.25 23.78
N GLY A 9 7.02 -15.66 24.94
CA GLY A 9 7.17 -16.29 26.25
C GLY A 9 6.13 -17.39 26.53
N ILE A 10 6.45 -18.29 27.48
CA ILE A 10 5.55 -19.40 27.88
C ILE A 10 4.69 -19.06 29.12
N TYR A 11 4.96 -17.95 29.79
CA TYR A 11 4.29 -17.50 31.02
C TYR A 11 2.96 -16.79 30.73
N SER A 12 2.10 -16.65 31.73
CA SER A 12 0.70 -16.18 31.58
C SER A 12 0.58 -14.81 30.90
N ILE A 13 1.38 -13.81 31.32
CA ILE A 13 1.36 -12.47 30.72
C ILE A 13 1.75 -12.51 29.22
N ALA A 14 2.67 -13.40 28.83
CA ALA A 14 3.01 -13.63 27.42
C ALA A 14 1.84 -14.18 26.61
N LYS A 15 1.03 -15.09 27.21
CA LYS A 15 -0.13 -15.67 26.53
C LYS A 15 -1.20 -14.62 26.21
N GLU A 16 -1.42 -13.65 27.09
CA GLU A 16 -2.35 -12.54 26.85
C GLU A 16 -1.88 -11.67 25.68
N SER A 17 -0.59 -11.30 25.67
CA SER A 17 0.00 -10.54 24.56
C SER A 17 -0.09 -11.30 23.23
N LYS A 18 0.20 -12.61 23.24
CA LYS A 18 0.08 -13.46 22.05
C LYS A 18 -1.36 -13.53 21.55
N LYS A 19 -2.33 -13.71 22.43
CA LYS A 19 -3.76 -13.75 22.08
C LYS A 19 -4.21 -12.44 21.43
N ALA A 20 -3.78 -11.29 22.00
CA ALA A 20 -4.11 -9.98 21.45
C ALA A 20 -3.48 -9.77 20.06
N MET A 21 -2.24 -10.20 19.85
CA MET A 21 -1.56 -10.16 18.57
C MET A 21 -2.25 -11.04 17.52
N GLU A 22 -2.59 -12.29 17.84
CA GLU A 22 -3.27 -13.18 16.89
C GLU A 22 -4.68 -12.65 16.54
N LYS A 23 -5.42 -12.08 17.51
CA LYS A 23 -6.69 -11.41 17.22
C LYS A 23 -6.52 -10.26 16.22
N ALA A 24 -5.49 -9.43 16.37
CA ALA A 24 -5.20 -8.36 15.42
C ALA A 24 -4.86 -8.92 14.03
N ARG A 25 -4.14 -10.04 13.96
CA ARG A 25 -3.83 -10.74 12.71
C ARG A 25 -5.09 -11.26 12.01
N GLU A 26 -6.03 -11.82 12.76
CA GLU A 26 -7.35 -12.24 12.26
C GLU A 26 -8.14 -11.05 11.71
N GLN A 27 -8.12 -9.89 12.39
CA GLN A 27 -8.80 -8.67 11.94
C GLN A 27 -8.24 -8.15 10.62
N VAL A 28 -6.90 -8.11 10.47
CA VAL A 28 -6.25 -7.70 9.22
C VAL A 28 -6.57 -8.68 8.10
N ALA A 29 -6.47 -9.98 8.36
CA ALA A 29 -6.75 -11.01 7.36
C ALA A 29 -8.20 -10.96 6.85
N ALA A 30 -9.16 -10.85 7.77
CA ALA A 30 -10.58 -10.77 7.43
C ALA A 30 -10.92 -9.58 6.53
N ALA A 31 -10.23 -8.44 6.72
CA ALA A 31 -10.49 -7.22 5.95
C ALA A 31 -10.09 -7.29 4.48
N ILE A 32 -9.25 -8.26 4.10
CA ILE A 32 -8.77 -8.45 2.72
C ILE A 32 -9.06 -9.85 2.17
N ASN A 33 -9.93 -10.63 2.85
CA ASN A 33 -10.27 -12.02 2.51
C ASN A 33 -9.04 -12.95 2.46
N ALA A 34 -8.10 -12.80 3.41
CA ALA A 34 -6.90 -13.62 3.55
C ALA A 34 -7.00 -14.58 4.74
N GLN A 35 -6.06 -15.54 4.83
CA GLN A 35 -5.87 -16.34 6.03
C GLN A 35 -4.97 -15.62 7.04
N PRO A 36 -5.21 -15.74 8.36
CA PRO A 36 -4.33 -15.15 9.38
C PRO A 36 -2.87 -15.62 9.26
N SER A 37 -2.65 -16.81 8.73
CA SER A 37 -1.31 -17.35 8.52
C SER A 37 -0.48 -16.62 7.44
N GLU A 38 -1.12 -15.81 6.62
CA GLU A 38 -0.55 -15.07 5.49
C GLU A 38 -0.23 -13.61 5.84
N ILE A 39 -0.58 -13.16 7.04
CA ILE A 39 -0.31 -11.81 7.53
C ILE A 39 0.95 -11.79 8.38
N TYR A 40 1.84 -10.83 8.13
CA TYR A 40 3.07 -10.59 8.89
C TYR A 40 3.16 -9.12 9.25
N PHE A 41 3.44 -8.82 10.53
CA PHE A 41 3.54 -7.43 11.01
C PHE A 41 4.92 -6.84 10.70
N THR A 42 4.90 -5.58 10.27
CA THR A 42 6.08 -4.77 9.91
C THR A 42 6.04 -3.43 10.64
N ALA A 43 7.05 -2.60 10.47
CA ALA A 43 7.06 -1.25 11.04
C ALA A 43 6.26 -0.23 10.20
N GLY A 44 5.77 -0.60 9.02
CA GLY A 44 5.01 0.28 8.13
C GLY A 44 5.07 -0.13 6.66
N GLY A 45 4.43 0.64 5.78
CA GLY A 45 4.37 0.36 4.34
C GLY A 45 5.75 0.23 3.70
N SER A 46 6.67 1.14 3.99
CA SER A 46 8.02 1.09 3.40
C SER A 46 8.80 -0.18 3.75
N GLU A 47 8.65 -0.73 4.98
CA GLU A 47 9.25 -2.02 5.31
C GLU A 47 8.55 -3.15 4.55
N SER A 48 7.22 -3.11 4.43
CA SER A 48 6.44 -4.09 3.69
C SER A 48 6.82 -4.13 2.21
N ASP A 49 6.93 -2.97 1.55
CA ASP A 49 7.33 -2.84 0.15
C ASP A 49 8.75 -3.38 -0.09
N ASN A 50 9.71 -2.98 0.75
CA ASN A 50 11.06 -3.50 0.68
C ASN A 50 11.09 -5.02 0.89
N MET A 51 10.29 -5.54 1.82
CA MET A 51 10.19 -6.97 2.11
C MET A 51 9.60 -7.73 0.91
N ALA A 52 8.58 -7.18 0.26
CA ALA A 52 8.00 -7.75 -0.95
C ALA A 52 9.02 -7.79 -2.10
N LEU A 53 9.55 -6.64 -2.51
CA LEU A 53 10.40 -6.53 -3.69
C LEU A 53 11.74 -7.27 -3.50
N ARG A 54 12.47 -6.94 -2.43
CA ARG A 54 13.79 -7.54 -2.17
C ARG A 54 13.67 -9.01 -1.79
N GLY A 55 12.61 -9.36 -1.03
CA GLY A 55 12.39 -10.74 -0.62
C GLY A 55 12.08 -11.66 -1.79
N VAL A 56 11.24 -11.22 -2.74
CA VAL A 56 10.95 -11.97 -3.97
C VAL A 56 12.18 -12.01 -4.88
N ALA A 57 12.85 -10.87 -5.10
CA ALA A 57 14.03 -10.78 -5.94
C ALA A 57 15.11 -11.79 -5.48
N GLU A 58 15.45 -11.80 -4.20
CA GLU A 58 16.45 -12.74 -3.65
C GLU A 58 16.00 -14.21 -3.72
N ALA A 59 14.71 -14.48 -3.45
CA ALA A 59 14.17 -15.85 -3.44
C ALA A 59 14.04 -16.47 -4.84
N LEU A 60 13.89 -15.62 -5.87
CA LEU A 60 13.66 -16.05 -7.25
C LEU A 60 14.78 -15.71 -8.23
N LYS A 61 15.93 -15.23 -7.76
CA LYS A 61 17.08 -14.85 -8.60
C LYS A 61 17.57 -15.93 -9.58
N ASP A 62 17.36 -17.21 -9.22
CA ASP A 62 17.69 -18.34 -10.10
C ASP A 62 16.62 -18.62 -11.18
N LYS A 63 15.41 -18.02 -11.04
CA LYS A 63 14.32 -18.12 -12.03
C LYS A 63 14.32 -16.98 -13.03
N GLY A 64 14.73 -15.80 -12.59
CA GLY A 64 14.75 -14.61 -13.42
C GLY A 64 15.23 -13.39 -12.63
N ASN A 65 15.45 -12.31 -13.34
CA ASN A 65 15.96 -11.07 -12.77
C ASN A 65 15.20 -9.82 -13.25
N HIS A 66 13.98 -9.98 -13.76
CA HIS A 66 13.20 -8.87 -14.27
C HIS A 66 11.99 -8.58 -13.38
N ILE A 67 11.82 -7.29 -13.08
CA ILE A 67 10.73 -6.73 -12.28
C ILE A 67 10.03 -5.66 -13.12
N ILE A 68 8.70 -5.62 -13.08
CA ILE A 68 7.90 -4.58 -13.71
C ILE A 68 7.24 -3.75 -12.62
N THR A 69 7.31 -2.44 -12.73
CA THR A 69 6.64 -1.49 -11.83
C THR A 69 6.20 -0.25 -12.61
N THR A 70 5.63 0.75 -11.95
CA THR A 70 5.19 2.00 -12.60
C THR A 70 6.08 3.18 -12.23
N LYS A 71 6.04 4.26 -13.01
CA LYS A 71 6.75 5.51 -12.71
C LYS A 71 6.10 6.31 -11.60
N ILE A 72 4.86 6.00 -11.23
CA ILE A 72 4.06 6.74 -10.25
C ILE A 72 4.03 6.10 -8.86
N GLU A 73 4.85 5.10 -8.63
CA GLU A 73 4.93 4.41 -7.35
C GLU A 73 5.43 5.31 -6.21
N HIS A 74 5.12 4.92 -5.00
CA HIS A 74 5.74 5.51 -3.81
C HIS A 74 7.27 5.30 -3.83
N HIS A 75 8.03 6.23 -3.26
CA HIS A 75 9.50 6.17 -3.21
C HIS A 75 10.04 4.89 -2.55
N ALA A 76 9.28 4.25 -1.67
CA ALA A 76 9.65 2.95 -1.09
C ALA A 76 9.77 1.85 -2.15
N ILE A 77 8.98 1.90 -3.23
CA ILE A 77 9.07 1.01 -4.38
C ILE A 77 10.18 1.49 -5.32
N LEU A 78 10.15 2.76 -5.76
CA LEU A 78 11.10 3.29 -6.75
C LEU A 78 12.55 3.13 -6.29
N HIS A 79 12.89 3.60 -5.08
CA HIS A 79 14.26 3.48 -4.58
C HIS A 79 14.68 2.03 -4.28
N THR A 80 13.71 1.16 -3.95
CA THR A 80 14.01 -0.28 -3.82
C THR A 80 14.31 -0.90 -5.19
N CYS A 81 13.59 -0.50 -6.23
CA CYS A 81 13.88 -0.89 -7.61
C CYS A 81 15.26 -0.41 -8.07
N GLU A 82 15.61 0.87 -7.84
CA GLU A 82 16.95 1.41 -8.12
C GLU A 82 18.07 0.65 -7.38
N TYR A 83 17.80 0.24 -6.12
CA TYR A 83 18.73 -0.62 -5.39
C TYR A 83 18.89 -1.97 -6.07
N LEU A 84 17.80 -2.60 -6.51
CA LEU A 84 17.83 -3.90 -7.17
C LEU A 84 18.54 -3.84 -8.53
N GLU A 85 18.39 -2.76 -9.31
CA GLU A 85 19.13 -2.55 -10.56
C GLU A 85 20.65 -2.55 -10.33
N LYS A 86 21.11 -1.90 -9.25
CA LYS A 86 22.53 -1.90 -8.86
C LYS A 86 23.03 -3.30 -8.40
N HIS A 87 22.09 -4.24 -8.17
CA HIS A 87 22.39 -5.60 -7.72
C HIS A 87 22.06 -6.67 -8.78
N GLY A 88 21.99 -6.27 -10.06
CA GLY A 88 21.89 -7.19 -11.21
C GLY A 88 20.48 -7.55 -11.64
N PHE A 89 19.47 -6.88 -11.11
CA PHE A 89 18.11 -6.98 -11.61
C PHE A 89 17.85 -5.95 -12.72
N ARG A 90 16.93 -6.26 -13.59
CA ARG A 90 16.41 -5.34 -14.61
C ARG A 90 15.02 -4.89 -14.18
N VAL A 91 14.74 -3.59 -14.22
CA VAL A 91 13.43 -3.04 -13.89
C VAL A 91 12.85 -2.34 -15.11
N THR A 92 11.59 -2.65 -15.42
CA THR A 92 10.79 -1.89 -16.38
C THR A 92 9.83 -0.99 -15.62
N TYR A 93 9.95 0.31 -15.81
CA TYR A 93 9.07 1.33 -15.25
C TYR A 93 8.03 1.72 -16.31
N LEU A 94 6.81 1.23 -16.16
CA LEU A 94 5.71 1.53 -17.07
C LEU A 94 5.29 2.99 -16.96
N ASP A 95 5.00 3.60 -18.10
CA ASP A 95 4.26 4.84 -18.16
C ASP A 95 2.78 4.58 -17.84
N VAL A 96 2.09 5.63 -17.43
CA VAL A 96 0.65 5.65 -17.21
C VAL A 96 -0.02 6.59 -18.22
N ASP A 97 -1.33 6.48 -18.37
CA ASP A 97 -2.09 7.40 -19.22
C ASP A 97 -2.24 8.80 -18.57
N ALA A 98 -2.99 9.69 -19.22
CA ALA A 98 -3.19 11.06 -18.76
C ALA A 98 -3.95 11.14 -17.42
N ASP A 99 -4.66 10.11 -17.04
CA ASP A 99 -5.41 9.98 -15.79
C ASP A 99 -4.62 9.22 -14.71
N GLY A 100 -3.40 8.79 -15.03
CA GLY A 100 -2.53 8.08 -14.12
C GLY A 100 -2.82 6.57 -14.02
N LYS A 101 -3.48 5.97 -15.02
CA LYS A 101 -3.76 4.51 -15.06
C LYS A 101 -2.73 3.75 -15.88
N VAL A 102 -2.36 2.57 -15.42
CA VAL A 102 -1.57 1.59 -16.17
C VAL A 102 -2.40 1.03 -17.33
N ARG A 103 -1.79 0.99 -18.52
CA ARG A 103 -2.38 0.31 -19.67
C ARG A 103 -1.98 -1.16 -19.66
N LEU A 104 -2.96 -2.05 -19.70
CA LEU A 104 -2.72 -3.50 -19.64
C LEU A 104 -1.90 -4.00 -20.82
N GLU A 105 -2.06 -3.38 -22.00
CA GLU A 105 -1.31 -3.71 -23.20
C GLU A 105 0.19 -3.43 -23.03
N ASP A 106 0.54 -2.31 -22.37
CA ASP A 106 1.94 -1.96 -22.10
C ASP A 106 2.54 -2.91 -21.04
N LEU A 107 1.74 -3.28 -20.03
CA LEU A 107 2.15 -4.28 -19.04
C LEU A 107 2.40 -5.63 -19.70
N GLU A 108 1.46 -6.13 -20.53
CA GLU A 108 1.62 -7.42 -21.21
C GLU A 108 2.84 -7.41 -22.16
N ALA A 109 3.05 -6.33 -22.89
CA ALA A 109 4.21 -6.17 -23.77
C ALA A 109 5.56 -6.13 -23.03
N ALA A 110 5.57 -5.68 -21.77
CA ALA A 110 6.77 -5.63 -20.93
C ALA A 110 7.16 -6.99 -20.34
N ILE A 111 6.24 -7.95 -20.30
CA ILE A 111 6.50 -9.28 -19.72
C ILE A 111 7.48 -10.06 -20.61
N CYS A 112 8.46 -10.67 -19.98
CA CYS A 112 9.43 -11.56 -20.62
C CYS A 112 9.67 -12.83 -19.78
N PRO A 113 10.38 -13.85 -20.30
CA PRO A 113 10.62 -15.11 -19.58
C PRO A 113 11.32 -14.94 -18.23
N GLU A 114 12.12 -13.89 -18.06
CA GLU A 114 12.86 -13.57 -16.84
C GLU A 114 12.04 -12.75 -15.84
N THR A 115 10.77 -12.38 -16.15
CA THR A 115 9.92 -11.59 -15.26
C THR A 115 9.48 -12.44 -14.07
N ILE A 116 9.83 -12.00 -12.85
CA ILE A 116 9.54 -12.71 -11.59
C ILE A 116 8.52 -11.98 -10.72
N LEU A 117 8.35 -10.67 -10.91
CA LEU A 117 7.50 -9.84 -10.10
C LEU A 117 6.91 -8.69 -10.92
N ILE A 118 5.62 -8.46 -10.74
CA ILE A 118 4.92 -7.23 -11.13
C ILE A 118 4.54 -6.53 -9.83
N SER A 119 4.89 -5.24 -9.68
CA SER A 119 4.55 -4.42 -8.51
C SER A 119 3.88 -3.14 -8.99
N VAL A 120 2.59 -3.00 -8.73
CA VAL A 120 1.79 -1.82 -9.09
C VAL A 120 0.99 -1.40 -7.87
N MET A 121 1.09 -0.12 -7.50
CA MET A 121 0.33 0.42 -6.37
C MET A 121 -1.17 0.28 -6.60
N PHE A 122 -1.93 0.05 -5.53
CA PHE A 122 -3.38 -0.11 -5.64
C PHE A 122 -4.07 1.21 -6.01
N ALA A 123 -3.61 2.29 -5.41
CA ALA A 123 -4.10 3.63 -5.71
C ALA A 123 -2.99 4.65 -5.46
N ASN A 124 -2.91 5.65 -6.33
CA ASN A 124 -1.87 6.67 -6.22
C ASN A 124 -2.15 7.63 -5.05
N ASN A 125 -1.12 7.86 -4.25
CA ASN A 125 -1.20 8.68 -3.04
C ASN A 125 -1.35 10.19 -3.31
N GLU A 126 -1.03 10.65 -4.51
CA GLU A 126 -1.08 12.06 -4.89
C GLU A 126 -2.35 12.38 -5.67
N ILE A 127 -2.52 11.79 -6.83
CA ILE A 127 -3.65 12.07 -7.72
C ILE A 127 -4.89 11.21 -7.43
N GLY A 128 -4.76 10.20 -6.59
CA GLY A 128 -5.88 9.38 -6.13
C GLY A 128 -6.37 8.31 -7.08
N THR A 129 -5.84 8.20 -8.30
CA THR A 129 -6.25 7.19 -9.29
C THR A 129 -6.12 5.78 -8.73
N ILE A 130 -7.15 4.97 -8.91
CA ILE A 130 -7.18 3.54 -8.55
C ILE A 130 -6.78 2.73 -9.78
N GLU A 131 -5.79 1.85 -9.64
CA GLU A 131 -5.29 1.01 -10.71
C GLU A 131 -6.19 -0.22 -10.98
N PRO A 132 -6.15 -0.81 -12.17
CA PRO A 132 -6.94 -1.98 -12.54
C PRO A 132 -6.34 -3.26 -11.93
N ILE A 133 -6.36 -3.36 -10.60
CA ILE A 133 -5.65 -4.38 -9.80
C ILE A 133 -6.10 -5.80 -10.13
N ALA A 134 -7.41 -6.03 -10.29
CA ALA A 134 -7.93 -7.36 -10.59
C ALA A 134 -7.46 -7.86 -11.96
N GLU A 135 -7.44 -6.99 -12.97
CA GLU A 135 -6.97 -7.29 -14.32
C GLU A 135 -5.46 -7.54 -14.34
N ILE A 136 -4.69 -6.71 -13.62
CA ILE A 136 -3.23 -6.89 -13.47
C ILE A 136 -2.93 -8.21 -12.77
N GLY A 137 -3.60 -8.50 -11.66
CA GLY A 137 -3.42 -9.74 -10.90
C GLY A 137 -3.78 -10.97 -11.72
N LYS A 138 -4.89 -10.92 -12.48
CA LYS A 138 -5.27 -11.99 -13.39
C LYS A 138 -4.19 -12.24 -14.46
N LEU A 139 -3.70 -11.18 -15.10
CA LEU A 139 -2.63 -11.29 -16.10
C LEU A 139 -1.35 -11.90 -15.51
N ALA A 140 -0.92 -11.42 -14.34
CA ALA A 140 0.25 -11.94 -13.62
C ALA A 140 0.08 -13.43 -13.29
N HIS A 141 -1.09 -13.81 -12.76
CA HIS A 141 -1.41 -15.20 -12.43
C HIS A 141 -1.39 -16.12 -13.66
N GLU A 142 -1.99 -15.70 -14.77
CA GLU A 142 -1.99 -16.47 -16.04
C GLU A 142 -0.58 -16.69 -16.60
N LYS A 143 0.35 -15.74 -16.34
CA LYS A 143 1.75 -15.83 -16.76
C LYS A 143 2.65 -16.51 -15.70
N GLY A 144 2.13 -16.87 -14.53
CA GLY A 144 2.89 -17.49 -13.43
C GLY A 144 3.91 -16.57 -12.78
N ILE A 145 3.65 -15.26 -12.78
CA ILE A 145 4.45 -14.18 -12.22
C ILE A 145 3.83 -13.72 -10.90
N TYR A 146 4.63 -13.45 -9.87
CA TYR A 146 4.10 -12.91 -8.63
C TYR A 146 3.60 -11.46 -8.81
N PHE A 147 2.46 -11.17 -8.17
CA PHE A 147 1.89 -9.83 -8.15
C PHE A 147 1.91 -9.23 -6.75
N HIS A 148 2.57 -8.10 -6.62
CA HIS A 148 2.59 -7.25 -5.43
C HIS A 148 1.81 -5.96 -5.68
N THR A 149 1.10 -5.50 -4.66
CA THR A 149 0.49 -4.16 -4.66
C THR A 149 0.77 -3.41 -3.37
N ASP A 150 1.24 -2.17 -3.48
CA ASP A 150 1.22 -1.21 -2.37
C ASP A 150 -0.23 -0.73 -2.18
N ALA A 151 -0.90 -1.27 -1.15
CA ALA A 151 -2.28 -0.94 -0.81
C ALA A 151 -2.37 0.06 0.37
N VAL A 152 -1.29 0.77 0.68
CA VAL A 152 -1.23 1.72 1.81
C VAL A 152 -2.31 2.79 1.72
N GLN A 153 -2.64 3.25 0.53
CA GLN A 153 -3.70 4.24 0.32
C GLN A 153 -5.10 3.62 0.10
N ALA A 154 -5.16 2.34 -0.25
CA ALA A 154 -6.42 1.66 -0.57
C ALA A 154 -7.07 1.02 0.65
N MET A 155 -6.25 0.48 1.57
CA MET A 155 -6.73 -0.23 2.77
C MET A 155 -7.64 0.67 3.60
N GLY A 156 -8.87 0.18 3.87
CA GLY A 156 -9.88 0.93 4.61
C GLY A 156 -10.58 2.06 3.83
N HIS A 157 -10.26 2.26 2.55
CA HIS A 157 -10.89 3.27 1.69
C HIS A 157 -11.64 2.65 0.51
N VAL A 158 -11.17 1.49 0.03
CA VAL A 158 -11.82 0.73 -1.03
C VAL A 158 -11.85 -0.76 -0.65
N PRO A 159 -12.80 -1.54 -1.19
CA PRO A 159 -12.83 -2.98 -0.97
C PRO A 159 -11.58 -3.66 -1.54
N ILE A 160 -11.02 -4.61 -0.79
CA ILE A 160 -9.89 -5.43 -1.22
C ILE A 160 -10.24 -6.89 -0.97
N ASP A 161 -10.11 -7.73 -2.00
CA ASP A 161 -10.20 -9.18 -1.92
C ASP A 161 -8.98 -9.79 -2.61
N VAL A 162 -8.02 -10.29 -1.83
CA VAL A 162 -6.75 -10.78 -2.37
C VAL A 162 -6.91 -12.05 -3.20
N GLU A 163 -7.99 -12.82 -2.97
CA GLU A 163 -8.27 -14.02 -3.74
C GLU A 163 -8.87 -13.67 -5.11
N GLU A 164 -9.92 -12.85 -5.13
CA GLU A 164 -10.58 -12.41 -6.35
C GLU A 164 -9.64 -11.60 -7.25
N MET A 165 -8.81 -10.76 -6.65
CA MET A 165 -7.85 -9.90 -7.35
C MET A 165 -6.52 -10.59 -7.66
N HIS A 166 -6.35 -11.87 -7.35
CA HIS A 166 -5.12 -12.64 -7.58
C HIS A 166 -3.84 -11.96 -7.05
N ILE A 167 -3.92 -11.31 -5.90
CA ILE A 167 -2.78 -10.63 -5.28
C ILE A 167 -1.94 -11.67 -4.52
N ASP A 168 -0.62 -11.68 -4.75
CA ASP A 168 0.33 -12.57 -4.05
C ASP A 168 0.97 -11.89 -2.84
N LEU A 169 1.22 -10.58 -2.93
CA LEU A 169 1.77 -9.78 -1.83
C LEU A 169 1.05 -8.43 -1.78
N LEU A 170 0.77 -7.94 -0.55
CA LEU A 170 0.10 -6.65 -0.37
C LEU A 170 0.66 -5.93 0.85
N SER A 171 1.03 -4.65 0.67
CA SER A 171 1.60 -3.80 1.72
C SER A 171 0.54 -2.91 2.38
N ILE A 172 0.60 -2.83 3.73
CA ILE A 172 -0.31 -2.04 4.57
C ILE A 172 0.50 -1.14 5.50
N SER A 173 0.03 0.10 5.71
CA SER A 173 0.59 1.01 6.72
C SER A 173 -0.48 1.52 7.68
N GLY A 174 -0.26 1.30 8.99
CA GLY A 174 -1.27 1.59 10.00
C GLY A 174 -1.62 3.07 10.13
N HIS A 175 -0.66 3.99 9.96
CA HIS A 175 -0.91 5.42 10.13
C HIS A 175 -1.90 6.02 9.10
N LYS A 176 -2.13 5.35 7.98
CA LYS A 176 -3.15 5.75 6.99
C LYS A 176 -4.58 5.36 7.41
N LEU A 177 -4.69 4.50 8.42
CA LEU A 177 -5.95 4.00 9.00
C LEU A 177 -6.25 4.58 10.39
N GLY A 178 -5.48 5.57 10.84
CA GLY A 178 -5.60 6.09 12.21
C GLY A 178 -5.00 5.17 13.28
N ALA A 179 -4.28 4.11 12.92
CA ALA A 179 -3.48 3.31 13.85
C ALA A 179 -2.22 4.07 14.30
N PRO A 180 -1.52 3.61 15.35
CA PRO A 180 -0.24 4.19 15.74
C PRO A 180 0.77 4.21 14.59
N LYS A 181 1.63 5.24 14.55
CA LYS A 181 2.79 5.27 13.66
C LYS A 181 3.77 4.16 14.05
N GLY A 182 4.57 3.67 13.10
CA GLY A 182 5.55 2.62 13.35
C GLY A 182 4.96 1.20 13.41
N ILE A 183 3.83 1.00 12.76
CA ILE A 183 3.22 -0.32 12.54
C ILE A 183 2.63 -0.42 11.13
N GLY A 184 2.78 -1.58 10.53
CA GLY A 184 2.15 -1.99 9.27
C GLY A 184 2.03 -3.51 9.20
N ALA A 185 1.64 -4.00 8.06
CA ALA A 185 1.59 -5.43 7.77
C ALA A 185 1.89 -5.69 6.30
N ILE A 186 2.37 -6.89 6.03
CA ILE A 186 2.43 -7.45 4.69
C ILE A 186 1.58 -8.73 4.63
N TYR A 187 0.73 -8.82 3.62
CA TYR A 187 0.12 -10.08 3.20
C TYR A 187 1.08 -10.80 2.26
N ILE A 188 1.27 -12.08 2.48
CA ILE A 188 2.05 -12.97 1.62
C ILE A 188 1.24 -14.25 1.42
N ARG A 189 0.74 -14.45 0.20
CA ARG A 189 -0.05 -15.63 -0.16
C ARG A 189 0.71 -16.91 0.16
N LYS A 190 0.01 -17.90 0.68
CA LYS A 190 0.59 -19.22 0.96
C LYS A 190 1.22 -19.83 -0.30
N GLY A 191 2.49 -20.19 -0.19
CA GLY A 191 3.26 -20.74 -1.32
C GLY A 191 4.15 -19.71 -2.03
N VAL A 192 3.93 -18.43 -1.84
CA VAL A 192 4.83 -17.37 -2.34
C VAL A 192 6.17 -17.46 -1.60
N ARG A 193 7.25 -17.46 -2.35
CA ARG A 193 8.63 -17.57 -1.83
C ARG A 193 9.23 -16.19 -1.70
N ILE A 194 9.59 -15.82 -0.47
CA ILE A 194 10.39 -14.63 -0.21
C ILE A 194 11.54 -14.94 0.74
N THR A 195 12.62 -14.19 0.64
CA THR A 195 13.72 -14.19 1.61
C THR A 195 13.43 -13.10 2.65
N PRO A 196 13.53 -13.40 3.96
CA PRO A 196 13.35 -12.39 5.01
C PRO A 196 14.29 -11.19 4.82
N LEU A 197 13.77 -9.98 5.07
CA LEU A 197 14.58 -8.75 5.00
C LEU A 197 15.37 -8.52 6.30
N ILE A 198 14.78 -8.85 7.45
CA ILE A 198 15.35 -8.65 8.78
C ILE A 198 15.63 -10.01 9.39
N PHE A 199 16.91 -10.30 9.60
CA PHE A 199 17.38 -11.56 10.18
C PHE A 199 17.50 -11.46 11.71
N GLY A 200 17.20 -12.58 12.42
CA GLY A 200 17.30 -12.64 13.89
C GLY A 200 16.49 -13.79 14.47
N GLY A 201 15.70 -13.51 15.50
CA GLY A 201 14.85 -14.50 16.17
C GLY A 201 13.72 -15.05 15.29
N ALA A 202 12.92 -15.94 15.88
CA ALA A 202 11.88 -16.68 15.16
C ALA A 202 10.50 -15.94 15.12
N GLN A 203 10.47 -14.66 15.47
CA GLN A 203 9.27 -13.86 15.42
C GLN A 203 8.67 -13.86 14.00
N GLU A 204 7.37 -13.59 13.91
CA GLU A 204 6.63 -13.63 12.65
C GLU A 204 7.01 -14.85 11.79
N LYS A 205 7.09 -16.02 12.41
CA LYS A 205 7.42 -17.32 11.77
C LYS A 205 8.75 -17.30 11.01
N LYS A 206 9.74 -16.55 11.50
CA LYS A 206 11.07 -16.30 10.91
C LYS A 206 11.04 -15.38 9.67
N MET A 207 9.89 -14.80 9.35
CA MET A 207 9.76 -13.89 8.21
C MET A 207 10.17 -12.46 8.57
N ARG A 208 10.05 -12.08 9.85
CA ARG A 208 10.46 -10.76 10.33
C ARG A 208 10.92 -10.85 11.79
N ALA A 209 12.21 -10.80 12.00
CA ALA A 209 12.80 -10.88 13.33
C ALA A 209 12.60 -9.58 14.13
N GLY A 210 12.71 -9.68 15.45
CA GLY A 210 12.58 -8.59 16.41
C GLY A 210 11.31 -8.73 17.25
N THR A 211 11.42 -8.37 18.55
CA THR A 211 10.30 -8.44 19.50
C THR A 211 9.11 -7.65 18.97
N GLU A 212 7.94 -8.26 19.02
CA GLU A 212 6.72 -7.74 18.44
C GLU A 212 6.23 -6.47 19.14
N ASN A 213 5.86 -5.45 18.37
CA ASN A 213 5.25 -4.20 18.86
C ASN A 213 3.77 -4.44 19.19
N ILE A 214 3.49 -5.14 20.29
CA ILE A 214 2.13 -5.53 20.68
C ILE A 214 1.15 -4.36 20.70
N PRO A 215 1.46 -3.19 21.31
CA PRO A 215 0.55 -2.04 21.30
C PRO A 215 0.24 -1.55 19.89
N GLY A 216 1.26 -1.48 19.01
CA GLY A 216 1.08 -1.08 17.62
C GLY A 216 0.23 -2.09 16.85
N ILE A 217 0.51 -3.39 17.02
CA ILE A 217 -0.22 -4.49 16.37
C ILE A 217 -1.70 -4.48 16.75
N VAL A 218 -2.00 -4.37 18.03
CA VAL A 218 -3.40 -4.30 18.52
C VAL A 218 -4.10 -3.05 18.00
N GLY A 219 -3.38 -1.92 17.96
CA GLY A 219 -3.88 -0.67 17.38
C GLY A 219 -4.19 -0.80 15.88
N LEU A 220 -3.30 -1.47 15.12
CA LEU A 220 -3.54 -1.75 13.70
C LEU A 220 -4.76 -2.65 13.49
N GLY A 221 -4.85 -3.76 14.22
CA GLY A 221 -6.01 -4.66 14.12
C GLY A 221 -7.33 -3.94 14.39
N LYS A 222 -7.37 -3.11 15.44
CA LYS A 222 -8.58 -2.33 15.77
C LYS A 222 -8.90 -1.27 14.72
N ALA A 223 -7.90 -0.58 14.19
CA ALA A 223 -8.09 0.42 13.13
C ALA A 223 -8.65 -0.22 11.86
N VAL A 224 -8.11 -1.38 11.47
CA VAL A 224 -8.59 -2.14 10.30
C VAL A 224 -10.02 -2.64 10.52
N GLU A 225 -10.34 -3.17 11.70
CA GLU A 225 -11.71 -3.61 12.05
C GLU A 225 -12.72 -2.46 11.91
N LEU A 226 -12.41 -1.29 12.47
CA LEU A 226 -13.27 -0.11 12.40
C LEU A 226 -13.42 0.39 10.96
N ALA A 227 -12.30 0.57 10.25
CA ALA A 227 -12.33 1.04 8.87
C ALA A 227 -13.13 0.11 7.95
N SER A 228 -13.01 -1.22 8.14
CA SER A 228 -13.79 -2.20 7.35
C SER A 228 -15.28 -2.15 7.67
N ALA A 229 -15.65 -2.01 8.94
CA ALA A 229 -17.05 -1.94 9.36
C ALA A 229 -17.75 -0.66 8.86
N GLU A 230 -17.03 0.45 8.83
CA GLU A 230 -17.54 1.77 8.46
C GLU A 230 -17.35 2.09 6.96
N LEU A 231 -16.66 1.22 6.21
CA LEU A 231 -16.25 1.47 4.82
C LEU A 231 -17.38 1.96 3.90
N PRO A 232 -18.59 1.33 3.85
CA PRO A 232 -19.64 1.76 2.93
C PRO A 232 -20.15 3.18 3.21
N GLU A 233 -20.35 3.52 4.49
CA GLU A 233 -20.87 4.84 4.91
C GLU A 233 -19.79 5.92 4.76
N THR A 234 -18.57 5.65 5.22
CA THR A 234 -17.42 6.56 5.12
C THR A 234 -17.10 6.85 3.65
N ARG A 235 -17.07 5.81 2.82
CA ARG A 235 -16.83 5.97 1.38
C ARG A 235 -17.88 6.89 0.73
N ALA A 236 -19.16 6.62 0.92
CA ALA A 236 -20.24 7.42 0.34
C ALA A 236 -20.18 8.88 0.82
N THR A 237 -19.84 9.11 2.08
CA THR A 237 -19.71 10.46 2.64
C THR A 237 -18.53 11.20 2.03
N LEU A 238 -17.35 10.55 1.96
CA LEU A 238 -16.14 11.16 1.40
C LEU A 238 -16.29 11.42 -0.10
N GLU A 239 -16.88 10.51 -0.87
CA GLU A 239 -17.14 10.71 -2.30
C GLU A 239 -18.03 11.95 -2.53
N LYS A 240 -19.11 12.10 -1.76
CA LYS A 240 -19.98 13.27 -1.84
C LYS A 240 -19.25 14.58 -1.51
N MET A 241 -18.41 14.57 -0.47
CA MET A 241 -17.65 15.76 -0.07
C MET A 241 -16.58 16.10 -1.12
N ARG A 242 -15.84 15.09 -1.60
CA ARG A 242 -14.84 15.20 -2.66
C ARG A 242 -15.44 15.81 -3.93
N ASP A 243 -16.54 15.23 -4.41
CA ASP A 243 -17.17 15.65 -5.65
C ASP A 243 -17.71 17.08 -5.54
N ARG A 244 -18.29 17.43 -4.39
CA ARG A 244 -18.69 18.82 -4.12
C ARG A 244 -17.52 19.80 -4.18
N LEU A 245 -16.36 19.41 -3.59
CA LEU A 245 -15.15 20.23 -3.60
C LEU A 245 -14.60 20.38 -5.01
N ILE A 246 -14.46 19.28 -5.75
CA ILE A 246 -13.98 19.27 -7.13
C ILE A 246 -14.84 20.14 -8.03
N HIS A 247 -16.16 19.90 -8.07
CA HIS A 247 -17.07 20.69 -8.91
C HIS A 247 -17.05 22.17 -8.54
N GLY A 248 -17.11 22.49 -7.23
CA GLY A 248 -17.10 23.89 -6.80
C GLY A 248 -15.82 24.64 -7.18
N ILE A 249 -14.66 23.99 -7.12
CA ILE A 249 -13.38 24.59 -7.54
C ILE A 249 -13.34 24.77 -9.06
N LEU A 250 -13.67 23.72 -9.83
CA LEU A 250 -13.59 23.77 -11.30
C LEU A 250 -14.60 24.78 -11.92
N GLU A 251 -15.76 24.97 -11.27
CA GLU A 251 -16.73 25.97 -11.70
C GLU A 251 -16.34 27.42 -11.32
N ALA A 252 -15.74 27.60 -10.13
CA ALA A 252 -15.48 28.93 -9.60
C ALA A 252 -14.11 29.49 -10.00
N ILE A 253 -13.12 28.63 -10.26
CA ILE A 253 -11.75 29.05 -10.50
C ILE A 253 -11.33 28.69 -11.92
N PRO A 254 -11.19 29.67 -12.83
CA PRO A 254 -10.67 29.44 -14.18
C PRO A 254 -9.22 28.97 -14.10
N TYR A 255 -8.79 28.24 -15.12
CA TYR A 255 -7.45 27.66 -15.22
C TYR A 255 -7.11 26.66 -14.08
N SER A 256 -8.13 26.00 -13.54
CA SER A 256 -7.97 24.86 -12.65
C SER A 256 -8.23 23.56 -13.40
N LYS A 257 -7.51 22.49 -13.03
CA LYS A 257 -7.63 21.17 -13.64
C LYS A 257 -7.57 20.09 -12.57
N LEU A 258 -8.55 19.16 -12.60
CA LEU A 258 -8.47 17.94 -11.80
C LEU A 258 -7.37 17.03 -12.30
N ASN A 259 -6.52 16.54 -11.41
CA ASN A 259 -5.50 15.52 -11.69
C ASN A 259 -5.99 14.15 -11.27
N GLY A 260 -5.57 13.13 -12.02
CA GLY A 260 -5.99 11.73 -11.83
C GLY A 260 -7.37 11.44 -12.43
N HIS A 261 -7.74 10.15 -12.37
CA HIS A 261 -8.97 9.67 -13.00
C HIS A 261 -10.23 10.32 -12.37
N PRO A 262 -11.21 10.75 -13.17
CA PRO A 262 -12.35 11.51 -12.64
C PRO A 262 -13.29 10.69 -11.74
N THR A 263 -13.40 9.39 -11.96
CA THR A 263 -14.32 8.49 -11.23
C THR A 263 -13.61 7.36 -10.48
N ASP A 264 -12.66 6.67 -11.13
CA ASP A 264 -11.88 5.58 -10.52
C ASP A 264 -10.78 6.17 -9.63
N ARG A 265 -11.19 6.76 -8.51
CA ARG A 265 -10.29 7.45 -7.60
C ARG A 265 -10.65 7.22 -6.14
N LEU A 266 -9.68 7.36 -5.26
CA LEU A 266 -9.86 7.28 -3.81
C LEU A 266 -10.98 8.23 -3.35
N PRO A 267 -11.86 7.78 -2.44
CA PRO A 267 -13.04 8.54 -2.05
C PRO A 267 -12.71 9.89 -1.40
N GLY A 268 -11.58 9.99 -0.70
CA GLY A 268 -11.16 11.22 -0.01
C GLY A 268 -10.09 12.05 -0.75
N ASN A 269 -9.71 11.70 -1.98
CA ASN A 269 -8.65 12.41 -2.70
C ASN A 269 -9.21 13.51 -3.62
N CYS A 270 -8.68 14.72 -3.48
CA CYS A 270 -8.94 15.86 -4.37
C CYS A 270 -7.60 16.53 -4.68
N ASN A 271 -7.05 16.26 -5.88
CA ASN A 271 -5.83 16.87 -6.37
C ASN A 271 -6.15 17.77 -7.56
N ILE A 272 -5.87 19.07 -7.44
CA ILE A 272 -6.20 20.07 -8.45
C ILE A 272 -4.96 20.93 -8.74
N SER A 273 -4.62 21.06 -10.01
CA SER A 273 -3.62 22.02 -10.48
C SER A 273 -4.27 23.37 -10.75
N PHE A 274 -3.55 24.45 -10.43
CA PHE A 274 -3.94 25.82 -10.70
C PHE A 274 -2.82 26.50 -11.52
N GLU A 275 -3.18 27.17 -12.61
CA GLU A 275 -2.22 27.95 -13.37
C GLU A 275 -2.06 29.36 -12.77
N PHE A 276 -0.92 29.99 -13.05
CA PHE A 276 -0.60 31.39 -12.71
C PHE A 276 -0.52 31.69 -11.19
N ILE A 277 -0.34 30.69 -10.35
CA ILE A 277 -0.14 30.85 -8.92
C ILE A 277 1.06 30.01 -8.46
N GLU A 278 1.79 30.54 -7.51
CA GLU A 278 2.89 29.83 -6.86
C GLU A 278 2.32 28.94 -5.74
N GLY A 279 2.67 27.62 -5.75
CA GLY A 279 2.06 26.60 -4.92
C GLY A 279 2.30 26.79 -3.42
N GLU A 280 3.53 27.13 -3.00
CA GLU A 280 3.86 27.32 -1.58
C GLU A 280 3.10 28.50 -0.98
N SER A 281 3.00 29.61 -1.71
CA SER A 281 2.24 30.79 -1.29
C SER A 281 0.76 30.46 -1.10
N MET A 282 0.18 29.65 -2.00
CA MET A 282 -1.19 29.20 -1.87
C MET A 282 -1.39 28.33 -0.62
N LEU A 283 -0.48 27.40 -0.35
CA LEU A 283 -0.54 26.55 0.84
C LEU A 283 -0.47 27.36 2.13
N LEU A 284 0.42 28.36 2.22
CA LEU A 284 0.54 29.25 3.38
C LEU A 284 -0.75 30.05 3.62
N LEU A 285 -1.37 30.55 2.54
CA LEU A 285 -2.63 31.27 2.65
C LEU A 285 -3.79 30.36 3.10
N LEU A 286 -3.85 29.13 2.59
CA LEU A 286 -4.83 28.13 3.02
C LEU A 286 -4.67 27.79 4.50
N ASP A 287 -3.42 27.57 4.96
CA ASP A 287 -3.11 27.29 6.36
C ASP A 287 -3.54 28.44 7.28
N ALA A 288 -3.29 29.69 6.88
CA ALA A 288 -3.74 30.87 7.61
C ALA A 288 -5.28 30.97 7.74
N LEU A 289 -6.01 30.31 6.82
CA LEU A 289 -7.48 30.19 6.86
C LEU A 289 -7.96 28.89 7.56
N GLY A 290 -7.04 28.11 8.12
CA GLY A 290 -7.35 26.85 8.81
C GLY A 290 -7.56 25.66 7.89
N VAL A 291 -7.10 25.74 6.63
CA VAL A 291 -7.18 24.65 5.64
C VAL A 291 -5.79 24.05 5.42
N ALA A 292 -5.57 22.85 5.94
CA ALA A 292 -4.35 22.10 5.70
C ALA A 292 -4.36 21.45 4.32
N ALA A 293 -3.41 21.77 3.47
CA ALA A 293 -3.21 21.19 2.14
C ALA A 293 -1.72 20.95 1.87
N SER A 294 -1.40 20.19 0.83
CA SER A 294 -0.01 19.95 0.40
C SER A 294 0.11 20.02 -1.12
N SER A 295 1.29 20.38 -1.61
CA SER A 295 1.66 20.26 -3.03
C SER A 295 2.17 18.82 -3.27
N GLY A 296 1.36 17.98 -3.91
CA GLY A 296 1.64 16.57 -4.02
C GLY A 296 1.36 15.81 -2.72
N SER A 297 2.07 14.72 -2.46
CA SER A 297 1.95 13.98 -1.20
C SER A 297 2.65 14.71 -0.06
N ALA A 298 2.00 14.81 1.10
CA ALA A 298 2.59 15.38 2.31
C ALA A 298 3.88 14.68 2.76
N CYS A 299 4.12 13.43 2.31
CA CYS A 299 5.34 12.68 2.59
C CYS A 299 6.50 13.01 1.63
N THR A 300 6.25 13.66 0.51
CA THR A 300 7.25 14.00 -0.52
C THR A 300 7.57 15.50 -0.57
N SER A 301 6.88 16.31 0.22
CA SER A 301 7.00 17.78 0.27
C SER A 301 8.05 18.26 1.29
N GLY A 302 8.99 17.41 1.72
CA GLY A 302 10.05 17.72 2.67
C GLY A 302 11.43 17.72 2.06
#